data_bc445d415eecc92374a603ea20b0761b
#
_entry.id   bc445d415eecc92374a603ea20b0761b
#
_cell.length_a   1.000
_cell.length_b   1.000
_cell.length_c   1.000
_cell.angle_alpha   90.00
_cell.angle_beta   90.00
_cell.angle_gamma   90.00
#
_symmetry.space_group_name_H-M   'P 1'
#
loop_
_entity.id
_entity.type
_entity.pdbx_description
1 polymer ?
#
loop_
_entity_poly.entity_id
_entity_poly.type
_entity_poly.pdbx_seq_one_letter_code
_entity_poly.pdbx_strand_id
1 'polypeptide(L)'
;MPVVAITREMGSLGKDVARGVSEALGIPVIYHEIIDHLADRMRLRKSHVMRLLDGRAGILERMTADQTSLSIFAAEEIVNAALQGNGAVIRGWGATQLLRDMPSVVCVRVCAPFEVRKQRMLERLGTQDADKVAEEIRDNDEAHAAIMLRHFSIDYTDPEQYDLVLNTQRISVAECVDQVLRVVRSPEFAETEAARQRLQDLGLSCQVRAALRRSPRTRGMRVTVKVDQGRVSFDGAGYSAGERAALCEVAAGVPGVRETEDLMRTINLRARFA
;
A
#
# COMPACT_ATOMS: atom_id res chain seq x y z
N MET A 1 -17.32 4.21 7.69
CA MET A 1 -16.74 4.99 6.57
C MET A 1 -16.21 4.01 5.53
N PRO A 2 -16.74 4.01 4.30
CA PRO A 2 -16.32 3.04 3.30
C PRO A 2 -14.90 3.31 2.81
N VAL A 3 -14.05 2.29 2.87
CA VAL A 3 -12.72 2.32 2.26
C VAL A 3 -12.63 1.23 1.21
N VAL A 4 -12.25 1.60 -0.02
CA VAL A 4 -12.11 0.67 -1.13
C VAL A 4 -10.68 0.77 -1.67
N ALA A 5 -9.92 -0.30 -1.57
CA ALA A 5 -8.60 -0.39 -2.17
C ALA A 5 -8.69 -1.05 -3.55
N ILE A 6 -8.18 -0.40 -4.60
CA ILE A 6 -8.28 -0.91 -5.97
C ILE A 6 -6.90 -1.08 -6.59
N THR A 7 -6.57 -2.32 -6.98
CA THR A 7 -5.47 -2.59 -7.91
C THR A 7 -6.00 -2.84 -9.32
N ARG A 8 -5.20 -2.58 -10.34
CA ARG A 8 -5.64 -2.67 -11.73
C ARG A 8 -4.50 -3.04 -12.68
N GLU A 9 -4.83 -3.64 -13.78
CA GLU A 9 -3.96 -3.78 -14.95
C GLU A 9 -4.06 -2.55 -15.88
N MET A 10 -2.98 -2.22 -16.58
CA MET A 10 -3.01 -1.16 -17.60
C MET A 10 -4.02 -1.50 -18.71
N GLY A 11 -4.89 -0.57 -19.05
CA GLY A 11 -5.95 -0.77 -20.07
C GLY A 11 -7.19 -1.55 -19.61
N SER A 12 -7.27 -1.96 -18.31
CA SER A 12 -8.42 -2.68 -17.76
C SER A 12 -9.62 -1.80 -17.37
N LEU A 13 -9.62 -0.50 -17.62
CA LEU A 13 -10.63 0.48 -17.17
C LEU A 13 -10.77 0.59 -15.63
N GLY A 14 -9.83 0.06 -14.85
CA GLY A 14 -9.89 0.13 -13.40
C GLY A 14 -9.83 1.57 -12.84
N LYS A 15 -9.29 2.53 -13.62
CA LYS A 15 -9.37 3.97 -13.29
C LYS A 15 -10.81 4.48 -13.35
N ASP A 16 -11.58 4.03 -14.33
CA ASP A 16 -12.97 4.44 -14.52
C ASP A 16 -13.87 3.78 -13.49
N VAL A 17 -13.62 2.52 -13.14
CA VAL A 17 -14.29 1.84 -12.01
C VAL A 17 -14.02 2.59 -10.71
N ALA A 18 -12.77 2.94 -10.40
CA ALA A 18 -12.43 3.69 -9.19
C ALA A 18 -13.15 5.04 -9.12
N ARG A 19 -13.23 5.76 -10.24
CA ARG A 19 -13.96 7.02 -10.33
C ARG A 19 -15.47 6.83 -10.10
N GLY A 20 -16.08 5.85 -10.77
CA GLY A 20 -17.50 5.57 -10.60
C GLY A 20 -17.88 5.18 -9.16
N VAL A 21 -17.04 4.36 -8.49
CA VAL A 21 -17.23 4.03 -7.06
C VAL A 21 -17.11 5.29 -6.19
N SER A 22 -16.13 6.14 -6.45
CA SER A 22 -15.92 7.40 -5.75
C SER A 22 -17.13 8.33 -5.88
N GLU A 23 -17.62 8.53 -7.10
CA GLU A 23 -18.81 9.37 -7.39
C GLU A 23 -20.07 8.82 -6.69
N ALA A 24 -20.28 7.50 -6.76
CA ALA A 24 -21.46 6.86 -6.15
C ALA A 24 -21.46 6.85 -4.62
N LEU A 25 -20.29 6.87 -3.98
CA LEU A 25 -20.13 6.92 -2.53
C LEU A 25 -19.92 8.35 -2.00
N GLY A 26 -19.65 9.32 -2.86
CA GLY A 26 -19.33 10.71 -2.46
C GLY A 26 -17.99 10.82 -1.71
N ILE A 27 -17.01 9.96 -2.02
CA ILE A 27 -15.70 9.91 -1.36
C ILE A 27 -14.56 10.13 -2.37
N PRO A 28 -13.40 10.67 -1.96
CA PRO A 28 -12.31 10.98 -2.90
C PRO A 28 -11.64 9.70 -3.45
N VAL A 29 -11.04 9.82 -4.66
CA VAL A 29 -10.05 8.87 -5.17
C VAL A 29 -8.67 9.37 -4.78
N ILE A 30 -7.99 8.64 -3.92
CA ILE A 30 -6.63 8.94 -3.48
C ILE A 30 -5.62 8.22 -4.38
N TYR A 31 -4.79 8.98 -5.04
CA TYR A 31 -3.71 8.50 -5.91
C TYR A 31 -2.57 9.51 -6.04
N HIS A 32 -2.85 10.74 -6.46
CA HIS A 32 -1.84 11.77 -6.67
C HIS A 32 -1.35 12.38 -5.36
N GLU A 33 -2.22 12.48 -4.38
CA GLU A 33 -1.92 13.02 -3.05
C GLU A 33 -0.80 12.24 -2.37
N ILE A 34 -0.83 10.91 -2.47
CA ILE A 34 0.24 10.03 -1.94
C ILE A 34 1.57 10.35 -2.61
N ILE A 35 1.58 10.53 -3.94
CA ILE A 35 2.79 10.87 -4.70
C ILE A 35 3.34 12.22 -4.26
N ASP A 36 2.47 13.21 -4.09
CA ASP A 36 2.81 14.56 -3.72
C ASP A 36 3.48 14.60 -2.33
N HIS A 37 2.84 13.98 -1.34
CA HIS A 37 3.38 13.86 0.00
C HIS A 37 4.72 13.10 0.04
N LEU A 38 4.85 12.00 -0.71
CA LEU A 38 6.10 11.26 -0.80
C LEU A 38 7.22 12.06 -1.47
N ALA A 39 6.90 12.80 -2.53
CA ALA A 39 7.85 13.63 -3.24
C ALA A 39 8.43 14.71 -2.33
N ASP A 40 7.58 15.42 -1.59
CA ASP A 40 7.99 16.44 -0.63
C ASP A 40 8.80 15.84 0.53
N ARG A 41 8.34 14.73 1.08
CA ARG A 41 8.97 14.07 2.23
C ARG A 41 10.35 13.51 1.91
N MET A 42 10.51 12.91 0.73
CA MET A 42 11.77 12.32 0.29
C MET A 42 12.68 13.31 -0.46
N ARG A 43 12.21 14.53 -0.70
CA ARG A 43 12.88 15.56 -1.52
C ARG A 43 13.21 15.06 -2.92
N LEU A 44 12.28 14.32 -3.53
CA LEU A 44 12.36 13.78 -4.88
C LEU A 44 11.37 14.49 -5.80
N ARG A 45 11.64 14.43 -7.12
CA ARG A 45 10.65 14.88 -8.11
C ARG A 45 9.46 13.90 -8.14
N LYS A 46 8.22 14.41 -8.28
CA LYS A 46 7.00 13.58 -8.40
C LYS A 46 7.14 12.48 -9.47
N SER A 47 7.70 12.80 -10.64
CA SER A 47 7.94 11.83 -11.70
C SER A 47 8.90 10.71 -11.30
N HIS A 48 9.87 11.00 -10.42
CA HIS A 48 10.80 10.00 -9.91
C HIS A 48 10.10 9.07 -8.91
N VAL A 49 9.32 9.64 -7.98
CA VAL A 49 8.49 8.84 -7.04
C VAL A 49 7.53 7.94 -7.81
N MET A 50 6.85 8.46 -8.84
CA MET A 50 5.96 7.64 -9.69
C MET A 50 6.70 6.46 -10.33
N ARG A 51 7.88 6.70 -10.95
CA ARG A 51 8.65 5.62 -11.57
C ARG A 51 9.13 4.57 -10.56
N LEU A 52 9.52 5.00 -9.36
CA LEU A 52 9.92 4.08 -8.29
C LEU A 52 8.76 3.21 -7.81
N LEU A 53 7.60 3.82 -7.60
CA LEU A 53 6.39 3.15 -7.14
C LEU A 53 5.73 2.28 -8.24
N ASP A 54 5.84 2.67 -9.51
CA ASP A 54 5.37 1.89 -10.66
C ASP A 54 6.39 0.82 -11.13
N GLY A 55 7.56 0.73 -10.47
CA GLY A 55 8.62 -0.19 -10.84
C GLY A 55 9.36 0.16 -12.15
N ARG A 56 9.07 1.32 -12.74
CA ARG A 56 9.67 1.81 -14.00
C ARG A 56 10.95 2.60 -13.81
N ALA A 57 11.46 2.70 -12.59
CA ALA A 57 12.72 3.38 -12.32
C ALA A 57 13.90 2.62 -12.93
N GLY A 58 14.83 3.33 -13.56
CA GLY A 58 16.04 2.76 -14.10
C GLY A 58 16.95 2.16 -13.01
N ILE A 59 17.93 1.35 -13.42
CA ILE A 59 18.85 0.67 -12.50
C ILE A 59 19.54 1.69 -11.58
N LEU A 60 20.04 2.80 -12.12
CA LEU A 60 20.71 3.84 -11.36
C LEU A 60 19.75 4.54 -10.37
N GLU A 61 18.53 4.82 -10.78
CA GLU A 61 17.50 5.39 -9.91
C GLU A 61 17.14 4.45 -8.74
N ARG A 62 17.07 3.14 -9.01
CA ARG A 62 16.80 2.12 -7.97
C ARG A 62 17.97 1.96 -7.00
N MET A 63 19.21 2.09 -7.48
CA MET A 63 20.41 2.00 -6.62
C MET A 63 20.58 3.22 -5.73
N THR A 64 20.17 4.40 -6.19
CA THR A 64 20.29 5.64 -5.43
C THR A 64 19.08 5.94 -4.54
N ALA A 65 17.92 5.34 -4.82
CA ALA A 65 16.72 5.55 -4.04
C ALA A 65 16.71 4.70 -2.76
N ASP A 66 16.34 5.32 -1.65
CA ASP A 66 16.05 4.61 -0.40
C ASP A 66 14.67 3.93 -0.50
N GLN A 67 14.65 2.75 -1.14
CA GLN A 67 13.41 1.98 -1.37
C GLN A 67 12.73 1.56 -0.06
N THR A 68 13.51 1.34 1.01
CA THR A 68 12.97 1.00 2.32
C THR A 68 12.20 2.19 2.91
N SER A 69 12.75 3.39 2.82
CA SER A 69 12.04 4.61 3.25
C SER A 69 10.81 4.85 2.39
N LEU A 70 10.91 4.66 1.07
CA LEU A 70 9.77 4.84 0.16
C LEU A 70 8.59 3.94 0.54
N SER A 71 8.84 2.64 0.76
CA SER A 71 7.76 1.69 1.13
C SER A 71 7.16 1.98 2.50
N ILE A 72 7.97 2.37 3.50
CA ILE A 72 7.49 2.73 4.83
C ILE A 72 6.61 3.99 4.77
N PHE A 73 7.08 5.03 4.07
CA PHE A 73 6.32 6.28 3.97
C PHE A 73 5.08 6.13 3.08
N ALA A 74 5.13 5.32 2.01
CA ALA A 74 3.96 5.00 1.21
C ALA A 74 2.89 4.26 2.03
N ALA A 75 3.29 3.31 2.88
CA ALA A 75 2.37 2.62 3.77
C ALA A 75 1.70 3.60 4.77
N GLU A 76 2.48 4.53 5.35
CA GLU A 76 1.94 5.56 6.23
C GLU A 76 0.91 6.44 5.51
N GLU A 77 1.20 6.92 4.30
CA GLU A 77 0.28 7.77 3.52
C GLU A 77 -1.02 7.02 3.12
N ILE A 78 -0.90 5.75 2.71
CA ILE A 78 -2.05 4.91 2.35
C ILE A 78 -2.98 4.71 3.54
N VAL A 79 -2.42 4.36 4.71
CA VAL A 79 -3.25 4.11 5.90
C VAL A 79 -3.81 5.42 6.45
N ASN A 80 -3.05 6.51 6.42
CA ASN A 80 -3.58 7.83 6.77
C ASN A 80 -4.76 8.22 5.88
N ALA A 81 -4.67 7.98 4.56
CA ALA A 81 -5.77 8.21 3.64
C ALA A 81 -7.01 7.37 3.96
N ALA A 82 -6.82 6.12 4.41
CA ALA A 82 -7.91 5.25 4.84
C ALA A 82 -8.57 5.71 6.16
N LEU A 83 -7.81 6.40 7.03
CA LEU A 83 -8.28 6.91 8.32
C LEU A 83 -8.93 8.30 8.22
N GLN A 84 -8.66 9.05 7.14
CA GLN A 84 -9.12 10.43 7.01
C GLN A 84 -10.54 10.52 6.43
N GLY A 85 -11.28 11.54 6.87
CA GLY A 85 -12.53 11.97 6.28
C GLY A 85 -13.67 10.96 6.40
N ASN A 86 -14.51 10.90 5.36
CA ASN A 86 -15.70 10.06 5.29
C ASN A 86 -15.48 8.76 4.49
N GLY A 87 -14.24 8.34 4.29
CA GLY A 87 -13.84 7.21 3.48
C GLY A 87 -13.03 7.61 2.25
N ALA A 88 -12.49 6.63 1.54
CA ALA A 88 -11.70 6.86 0.35
C ALA A 88 -11.70 5.66 -0.61
N VAL A 89 -11.53 5.94 -1.90
CA VAL A 89 -11.11 4.95 -2.89
C VAL A 89 -9.60 5.11 -3.09
N ILE A 90 -8.81 4.16 -2.59
CA ILE A 90 -7.33 4.20 -2.67
C ILE A 90 -6.89 3.33 -3.85
N ARG A 91 -6.20 3.92 -4.81
CA ARG A 91 -5.83 3.24 -6.05
C ARG A 91 -4.33 3.01 -6.17
N GLY A 92 -3.96 1.73 -6.33
CA GLY A 92 -2.57 1.34 -6.60
C GLY A 92 -1.69 1.24 -5.35
N TRP A 93 -0.36 1.23 -5.55
CA TRP A 93 0.71 1.28 -4.52
C TRP A 93 0.69 0.15 -3.48
N GLY A 94 0.08 -0.99 -3.80
CA GLY A 94 -0.07 -2.09 -2.85
C GLY A 94 -1.12 -1.83 -1.76
N ALA A 95 -2.00 -0.85 -1.92
CA ALA A 95 -3.05 -0.55 -0.95
C ALA A 95 -3.93 -1.76 -0.66
N THR A 96 -4.27 -2.56 -1.68
CA THR A 96 -5.03 -3.81 -1.52
C THR A 96 -4.33 -4.80 -0.58
N GLN A 97 -3.00 -4.88 -0.62
CA GLN A 97 -2.24 -5.81 0.22
C GLN A 97 -2.03 -5.27 1.63
N LEU A 98 -1.79 -3.98 1.74
CA LEU A 98 -1.61 -3.32 3.03
C LEU A 98 -2.89 -3.34 3.87
N LEU A 99 -4.05 -3.23 3.21
CA LEU A 99 -5.35 -3.06 3.87
C LEU A 99 -6.21 -4.35 3.87
N ARG A 100 -5.76 -5.47 3.25
CA ARG A 100 -6.59 -6.68 3.08
C ARG A 100 -7.09 -7.30 4.39
N ASP A 101 -6.31 -7.17 5.46
CA ASP A 101 -6.67 -7.73 6.75
C ASP A 101 -7.55 -6.78 7.59
N MET A 102 -7.95 -5.64 7.02
CA MET A 102 -8.83 -4.68 7.67
C MET A 102 -10.30 -5.02 7.38
N PRO A 103 -11.10 -5.40 8.40
CA PRO A 103 -12.43 -5.98 8.19
C PRO A 103 -13.42 -5.08 7.43
N SER A 104 -13.25 -3.76 7.49
CA SER A 104 -14.13 -2.77 6.84
C SER A 104 -13.59 -2.24 5.52
N VAL A 105 -12.53 -2.83 4.98
CA VAL A 105 -11.92 -2.41 3.72
C VAL A 105 -12.21 -3.44 2.62
N VAL A 106 -12.75 -2.99 1.50
CA VAL A 106 -12.99 -3.85 0.32
C VAL A 106 -11.80 -3.77 -0.62
N CYS A 107 -11.15 -4.89 -0.87
CA CYS A 107 -10.00 -5.03 -1.76
C CYS A 107 -10.42 -5.57 -3.12
N VAL A 108 -10.25 -4.75 -4.16
CA VAL A 108 -10.72 -5.03 -5.52
C VAL A 108 -9.57 -5.10 -6.51
N ARG A 109 -9.59 -6.12 -7.37
CA ARG A 109 -8.74 -6.19 -8.56
C ARG A 109 -9.57 -6.01 -9.82
N VAL A 110 -9.15 -5.09 -10.70
CA VAL A 110 -9.77 -4.87 -12.02
C VAL A 110 -8.81 -5.32 -13.12
N CYS A 111 -9.22 -6.30 -13.90
CA CYS A 111 -8.42 -6.91 -14.97
C CYS A 111 -9.17 -6.95 -16.31
N ALA A 112 -8.45 -7.26 -17.37
CA ALA A 112 -9.00 -7.64 -18.67
C ALA A 112 -7.96 -8.44 -19.47
N PRO A 113 -8.36 -9.28 -20.46
CA PRO A 113 -7.42 -9.98 -21.32
C PRO A 113 -6.47 -9.02 -22.04
N PHE A 114 -5.25 -9.48 -22.28
CA PHE A 114 -4.16 -8.66 -22.85
C PHE A 114 -4.57 -7.97 -24.15
N GLU A 115 -5.18 -8.69 -25.10
CA GLU A 115 -5.58 -8.11 -26.40
C GLU A 115 -6.66 -7.02 -26.25
N VAL A 116 -7.58 -7.19 -25.31
CA VAL A 116 -8.60 -6.17 -25.00
C VAL A 116 -7.94 -4.91 -24.44
N ARG A 117 -6.98 -5.09 -23.52
CA ARG A 117 -6.22 -3.99 -22.93
C ARG A 117 -5.38 -3.24 -23.97
N LYS A 118 -4.74 -4.00 -24.87
CA LYS A 118 -3.95 -3.46 -26.00
C LYS A 118 -4.80 -2.62 -26.92
N GLN A 119 -5.94 -3.12 -27.37
CA GLN A 119 -6.85 -2.37 -28.23
C GLN A 119 -7.32 -1.07 -27.58
N ARG A 120 -7.76 -1.10 -26.33
CA ARG A 120 -8.15 0.10 -25.57
C ARG A 120 -7.04 1.11 -25.42
N MET A 121 -5.79 0.65 -25.26
CA MET A 121 -4.63 1.53 -25.16
C MET A 121 -4.29 2.17 -26.50
N LEU A 122 -4.37 1.44 -27.63
CA LEU A 122 -4.22 1.99 -28.96
C LEU A 122 -5.22 3.12 -29.23
N GLU A 123 -6.48 2.89 -28.92
CA GLU A 123 -7.55 3.89 -29.06
C GLU A 123 -7.32 5.11 -28.18
N ARG A 124 -6.97 4.90 -26.90
CA ARG A 124 -6.72 5.99 -25.94
C ARG A 124 -5.53 6.86 -26.30
N LEU A 125 -4.47 6.27 -26.85
CA LEU A 125 -3.24 6.97 -27.21
C LEU A 125 -3.30 7.55 -28.62
N GLY A 126 -4.32 7.18 -29.43
CA GLY A 126 -4.45 7.59 -30.82
C GLY A 126 -3.29 7.11 -31.69
N THR A 127 -2.70 5.96 -31.39
CA THR A 127 -1.56 5.38 -32.12
C THR A 127 -1.93 4.07 -32.80
N GLN A 128 -1.21 3.75 -33.89
CA GLN A 128 -1.30 2.45 -34.59
C GLN A 128 -0.12 1.53 -34.28
N ASP A 129 0.82 1.97 -33.44
CA ASP A 129 2.00 1.20 -33.06
C ASP A 129 1.63 0.13 -32.01
N ALA A 130 1.11 -0.99 -32.52
CA ALA A 130 0.63 -2.10 -31.70
C ALA A 130 1.74 -2.78 -30.89
N ASP A 131 2.97 -2.84 -31.45
CA ASP A 131 4.10 -3.50 -30.81
C ASP A 131 4.59 -2.68 -29.61
N LYS A 132 4.73 -1.36 -29.78
CA LYS A 132 5.10 -0.46 -28.69
C LYS A 132 4.07 -0.45 -27.55
N VAL A 133 2.76 -0.46 -27.88
CA VAL A 133 1.71 -0.53 -26.87
C VAL A 133 1.73 -1.87 -26.15
N ALA A 134 1.96 -2.97 -26.86
CA ALA A 134 2.09 -4.29 -26.28
C ALA A 134 3.28 -4.40 -25.32
N GLU A 135 4.43 -3.84 -25.69
CA GLU A 135 5.64 -3.74 -24.84
C GLU A 135 5.34 -2.92 -23.58
N GLU A 136 4.74 -1.74 -23.72
CA GLU A 136 4.39 -0.90 -22.56
C GLU A 136 3.47 -1.59 -21.56
N ILE A 137 2.51 -2.38 -22.04
CA ILE A 137 1.61 -3.15 -21.16
C ILE A 137 2.38 -4.25 -20.44
N ARG A 138 3.25 -5.02 -21.14
CA ARG A 138 4.05 -6.08 -20.52
C ARG A 138 4.99 -5.52 -19.45
N ASP A 139 5.70 -4.46 -19.79
CA ASP A 139 6.62 -3.79 -18.86
C ASP A 139 5.90 -3.31 -17.59
N ASN A 140 4.66 -2.80 -17.76
CA ASN A 140 3.86 -2.37 -16.62
C ASN A 140 3.42 -3.55 -15.75
N ASP A 141 2.97 -4.65 -16.36
CA ASP A 141 2.52 -5.85 -15.64
C ASP A 141 3.69 -6.50 -14.89
N GLU A 142 4.86 -6.63 -15.55
CA GLU A 142 6.08 -7.19 -14.95
C GLU A 142 6.61 -6.33 -13.80
N ALA A 143 6.62 -5.00 -13.98
CA ALA A 143 7.01 -4.07 -12.93
C ALA A 143 6.10 -4.17 -11.71
N HIS A 144 4.78 -4.26 -11.95
CA HIS A 144 3.80 -4.44 -10.88
C HIS A 144 4.00 -5.76 -10.15
N ALA A 145 4.15 -6.88 -10.89
CA ALA A 145 4.41 -8.20 -10.32
C ALA A 145 5.68 -8.22 -9.47
N ALA A 146 6.77 -7.62 -9.97
CA ALA A 146 8.03 -7.56 -9.24
C ALA A 146 7.93 -6.75 -7.92
N ILE A 147 7.14 -5.66 -7.90
CA ILE A 147 6.89 -4.87 -6.69
C ILE A 147 6.08 -5.70 -5.68
N MET A 148 4.99 -6.34 -6.11
CA MET A 148 4.13 -7.13 -5.24
C MET A 148 4.88 -8.33 -4.65
N LEU A 149 5.68 -9.02 -5.46
CA LEU A 149 6.52 -10.12 -4.98
C LEU A 149 7.58 -9.63 -3.96
N ARG A 150 8.24 -8.50 -4.26
CA ARG A 150 9.32 -7.97 -3.39
C ARG A 150 8.83 -7.47 -2.04
N HIS A 151 7.72 -6.72 -2.01
CA HIS A 151 7.26 -6.02 -0.81
C HIS A 151 6.24 -6.81 -0.01
N PHE A 152 5.48 -7.69 -0.66
CA PHE A 152 4.38 -8.44 -0.03
C PHE A 152 4.53 -9.96 -0.16
N SER A 153 5.51 -10.45 -0.95
CA SER A 153 5.74 -11.89 -1.20
C SER A 153 4.53 -12.61 -1.79
N ILE A 154 3.79 -11.94 -2.66
CA ILE A 154 2.57 -12.46 -3.28
C ILE A 154 2.62 -12.41 -4.81
N ASP A 155 1.84 -13.28 -5.44
CA ASP A 155 1.39 -13.11 -6.83
C ASP A 155 0.15 -12.22 -6.84
N TYR A 156 0.25 -11.01 -7.43
CA TYR A 156 -0.87 -10.09 -7.49
C TYR A 156 -1.98 -10.55 -8.45
N THR A 157 -1.74 -11.58 -9.26
CA THR A 157 -2.75 -12.15 -10.15
C THR A 157 -3.62 -13.20 -9.48
N ASP A 158 -3.19 -13.69 -8.31
CA ASP A 158 -3.92 -14.64 -7.50
C ASP A 158 -5.24 -14.02 -6.98
N PRO A 159 -6.41 -14.59 -7.34
CA PRO A 159 -7.69 -14.06 -6.91
C PRO A 159 -7.92 -14.13 -5.39
N GLU A 160 -7.25 -15.04 -4.68
CA GLU A 160 -7.36 -15.18 -3.23
C GLU A 160 -6.82 -13.94 -2.47
N GLN A 161 -6.13 -13.05 -3.17
CA GLN A 161 -5.62 -11.80 -2.61
C GLN A 161 -6.67 -10.68 -2.52
N TYR A 162 -7.88 -10.88 -3.01
CA TYR A 162 -8.91 -9.85 -3.17
C TYR A 162 -10.28 -10.34 -2.74
N ASP A 163 -11.12 -9.42 -2.28
CA ASP A 163 -12.53 -9.68 -2.00
C ASP A 163 -13.34 -9.75 -3.29
N LEU A 164 -12.89 -9.03 -4.35
CA LEU A 164 -13.57 -8.97 -5.62
C LEU A 164 -12.57 -8.85 -6.78
N VAL A 165 -12.70 -9.74 -7.79
CA VAL A 165 -11.96 -9.65 -9.05
C VAL A 165 -12.92 -9.39 -10.20
N LEU A 166 -12.73 -8.26 -10.89
CA LEU A 166 -13.62 -7.79 -11.95
C LEU A 166 -12.91 -7.82 -13.31
N ASN A 167 -13.45 -8.61 -14.25
CA ASN A 167 -12.97 -8.67 -15.62
C ASN A 167 -13.85 -7.80 -16.54
N THR A 168 -13.27 -6.68 -16.98
CA THR A 168 -13.99 -5.70 -17.79
C THR A 168 -14.06 -6.05 -19.28
N GLN A 169 -13.68 -7.26 -19.69
CA GLN A 169 -13.83 -7.66 -21.10
C GLN A 169 -15.30 -7.61 -21.54
N ARG A 170 -16.20 -8.15 -20.71
CA ARG A 170 -17.63 -8.27 -21.00
C ARG A 170 -18.52 -7.54 -20.02
N ILE A 171 -18.01 -7.26 -18.82
CA ILE A 171 -18.74 -6.54 -17.78
C ILE A 171 -18.45 -5.04 -17.97
N SER A 172 -19.49 -4.22 -18.04
CA SER A 172 -19.37 -2.78 -18.19
C SER A 172 -18.77 -2.14 -16.94
N VAL A 173 -18.22 -0.93 -17.07
CA VAL A 173 -17.72 -0.16 -15.91
C VAL A 173 -18.85 0.11 -14.92
N ALA A 174 -20.06 0.43 -15.39
CA ALA A 174 -21.22 0.67 -14.52
C ALA A 174 -21.55 -0.58 -13.70
N GLU A 175 -21.62 -1.76 -14.33
CA GLU A 175 -21.87 -3.02 -13.62
C GLU A 175 -20.74 -3.36 -12.64
N CYS A 176 -19.48 -3.09 -12.99
CA CYS A 176 -18.36 -3.25 -12.07
C CYS A 176 -18.52 -2.35 -10.84
N VAL A 177 -18.92 -1.10 -11.01
CA VAL A 177 -19.22 -0.18 -9.92
C VAL A 177 -20.32 -0.73 -9.02
N ASP A 178 -21.44 -1.19 -9.59
CA ASP A 178 -22.56 -1.74 -8.83
C ASP A 178 -22.15 -2.97 -8.00
N GLN A 179 -21.29 -3.86 -8.54
CA GLN A 179 -20.76 -5.00 -7.79
C GLN A 179 -19.91 -4.54 -6.60
N VAL A 180 -19.02 -3.56 -6.78
CA VAL A 180 -18.22 -3.00 -5.67
C VAL A 180 -19.13 -2.38 -4.61
N LEU A 181 -20.14 -1.58 -5.02
CA LEU A 181 -21.07 -0.96 -4.09
C LEU A 181 -21.89 -1.98 -3.29
N ARG A 182 -22.26 -3.10 -3.92
CA ARG A 182 -22.96 -4.20 -3.25
C ARG A 182 -22.11 -4.81 -2.15
N VAL A 183 -20.82 -5.09 -2.41
CA VAL A 183 -19.87 -5.61 -1.42
C VAL A 183 -19.63 -4.60 -0.31
N VAL A 184 -19.36 -3.34 -0.64
CA VAL A 184 -19.16 -2.25 0.35
C VAL A 184 -20.34 -2.10 1.32
N ARG A 185 -21.56 -2.36 0.83
CA ARG A 185 -22.80 -2.21 1.64
C ARG A 185 -23.20 -3.49 2.37
N SER A 186 -22.46 -4.58 2.18
CA SER A 186 -22.77 -5.84 2.84
C SER A 186 -22.39 -5.81 4.33
N PRO A 187 -23.08 -6.58 5.18
CA PRO A 187 -22.82 -6.62 6.63
C PRO A 187 -21.38 -7.03 6.98
N GLU A 188 -20.75 -7.85 6.13
CA GLU A 188 -19.40 -8.36 6.34
C GLU A 188 -18.35 -7.25 6.35
N PHE A 189 -18.60 -6.15 5.60
CA PHE A 189 -17.74 -4.98 5.53
C PHE A 189 -18.26 -3.79 6.34
N ALA A 190 -19.26 -4.00 7.19
CA ALA A 190 -19.75 -2.94 8.06
C ALA A 190 -18.66 -2.46 9.02
N GLU A 191 -18.54 -1.14 9.16
CA GLU A 191 -17.63 -0.54 10.12
C GLU A 191 -18.12 -0.80 11.55
N THR A 192 -17.41 -1.66 12.26
CA THR A 192 -17.58 -1.86 13.70
C THR A 192 -16.51 -1.10 14.47
N GLU A 193 -16.73 -0.90 15.79
CA GLU A 193 -15.70 -0.29 16.64
C GLU A 193 -14.40 -1.11 16.63
N ALA A 194 -14.49 -2.43 16.61
CA ALA A 194 -13.35 -3.32 16.51
C ALA A 194 -12.60 -3.16 15.17
N ALA A 195 -13.34 -3.04 14.05
CA ALA A 195 -12.74 -2.79 12.74
C ALA A 195 -12.03 -1.42 12.68
N ARG A 196 -12.66 -0.39 13.25
CA ARG A 196 -12.07 0.95 13.37
C ARG A 196 -10.78 0.93 14.20
N GLN A 197 -10.80 0.27 15.36
CA GLN A 197 -9.62 0.13 16.22
C GLN A 197 -8.47 -0.57 15.49
N ARG A 198 -8.75 -1.65 14.75
CA ARG A 198 -7.71 -2.35 13.96
C ARG A 198 -7.07 -1.45 12.91
N LEU A 199 -7.88 -0.63 12.22
CA LEU A 199 -7.34 0.33 11.24
C LEU A 199 -6.53 1.43 11.92
N GLN A 200 -6.94 1.92 13.08
CA GLN A 200 -6.18 2.88 13.89
C GLN A 200 -4.85 2.29 14.37
N ASP A 201 -4.82 1.04 14.83
CA ASP A 201 -3.61 0.36 15.25
C ASP A 201 -2.64 0.14 14.07
N LEU A 202 -3.17 -0.21 12.89
CA LEU A 202 -2.36 -0.26 11.67
C LEU A 202 -1.77 1.12 11.34
N GLY A 203 -2.57 2.19 11.43
CA GLY A 203 -2.12 3.57 11.21
C GLY A 203 -1.01 3.95 12.18
N LEU A 204 -1.20 3.68 13.46
CA LEU A 204 -0.19 3.96 14.48
C LEU A 204 1.09 3.14 14.25
N SER A 205 0.97 1.86 13.83
CA SER A 205 2.13 1.04 13.44
C SER A 205 2.92 1.67 12.28
N CYS A 206 2.23 2.17 11.24
CA CYS A 206 2.87 2.84 10.11
C CYS A 206 3.56 4.15 10.55
N GLN A 207 2.92 4.96 11.39
CA GLN A 207 3.48 6.21 11.93
C GLN A 207 4.72 5.95 12.78
N VAL A 208 4.69 4.93 13.65
CA VAL A 208 5.86 4.52 14.46
C VAL A 208 7.01 4.08 13.54
N ARG A 209 6.75 3.21 12.56
CA ARG A 209 7.78 2.79 11.59
C ARG A 209 8.38 3.97 10.84
N ALA A 210 7.56 4.93 10.43
CA ALA A 210 8.03 6.14 9.77
C ALA A 210 8.85 7.04 10.70
N ALA A 211 8.47 7.17 11.97
CA ALA A 211 9.24 7.90 12.97
C ALA A 211 10.60 7.25 13.24
N LEU A 212 10.64 5.93 13.40
CA LEU A 212 11.87 5.15 13.54
C LEU A 212 12.79 5.33 12.33
N ARG A 213 12.22 5.35 11.11
CA ARG A 213 12.99 5.54 9.88
C ARG A 213 13.55 6.96 9.74
N ARG A 214 12.84 7.98 10.22
CA ARG A 214 13.31 9.38 10.24
C ARG A 214 14.42 9.64 11.25
N SER A 215 14.42 8.94 12.38
CA SER A 215 15.39 9.13 13.44
C SER A 215 16.77 8.58 13.07
N PRO A 216 17.85 9.38 13.14
CA PRO A 216 19.23 8.88 12.94
C PRO A 216 19.61 7.75 13.90
N ARG A 217 19.02 7.71 15.10
CA ARG A 217 19.29 6.72 16.15
C ARG A 217 18.71 5.34 15.84
N THR A 218 17.66 5.27 15.02
CA THR A 218 16.89 4.03 14.79
C THR A 218 16.73 3.63 13.32
N ARG A 219 17.04 4.53 12.37
CA ARG A 219 16.77 4.34 10.92
C ARG A 219 17.39 3.08 10.30
N GLY A 220 18.47 2.55 10.88
CA GLY A 220 19.16 1.34 10.42
C GLY A 220 18.62 0.06 11.03
N MET A 221 17.76 0.16 12.05
CA MET A 221 17.27 -0.99 12.78
C MET A 221 16.13 -1.69 12.02
N ARG A 222 16.14 -3.02 12.06
CA ARG A 222 15.11 -3.87 11.45
C ARG A 222 14.34 -4.56 12.57
N VAL A 223 13.22 -4.00 12.94
CA VAL A 223 12.37 -4.50 14.02
C VAL A 223 10.95 -4.71 13.51
N THR A 224 10.27 -5.70 14.07
CA THR A 224 8.83 -5.86 13.91
C THR A 224 8.13 -4.94 14.90
N VAL A 225 7.24 -4.10 14.41
CA VAL A 225 6.41 -3.18 15.20
C VAL A 225 5.00 -3.74 15.22
N LYS A 226 4.47 -4.04 16.39
CA LYS A 226 3.08 -4.42 16.62
C LYS A 226 2.41 -3.37 17.48
N VAL A 227 1.14 -3.09 17.19
CA VAL A 227 0.34 -2.12 17.94
C VAL A 227 -1.00 -2.78 18.31
N ASP A 228 -1.38 -2.61 19.55
CA ASP A 228 -2.67 -3.01 20.09
C ASP A 228 -3.18 -1.93 21.02
N GLN A 229 -4.26 -1.26 20.66
CA GLN A 229 -4.90 -0.19 21.41
C GLN A 229 -3.95 0.89 21.93
N GLY A 230 -2.95 1.27 21.09
CA GLY A 230 -1.95 2.28 21.45
C GLY A 230 -0.74 1.74 22.24
N ARG A 231 -0.71 0.46 22.60
CA ARG A 231 0.48 -0.23 23.10
C ARG A 231 1.34 -0.66 21.93
N VAL A 232 2.58 -0.21 21.89
CA VAL A 232 3.56 -0.52 20.83
C VAL A 232 4.58 -1.51 21.36
N SER A 233 4.67 -2.69 20.75
CA SER A 233 5.68 -3.68 21.08
C SER A 233 6.67 -3.88 19.93
N PHE A 234 7.94 -4.09 20.30
CA PHE A 234 9.05 -4.32 19.38
C PHE A 234 9.55 -5.75 19.52
N ASP A 235 9.60 -6.48 18.39
CA ASP A 235 10.21 -7.81 18.31
C ASP A 235 11.41 -7.77 17.36
N GLY A 236 12.50 -8.45 17.76
CA GLY A 236 13.75 -8.48 17.02
C GLY A 236 14.87 -9.09 17.87
N ALA A 237 16.09 -9.05 17.34
CA ALA A 237 17.25 -9.58 18.03
C ALA A 237 18.54 -8.84 17.67
N GLY A 238 19.54 -8.90 18.52
CA GLY A 238 20.89 -8.42 18.23
C GLY A 238 21.16 -6.95 18.51
N TYR A 239 20.25 -6.25 19.25
CA TYR A 239 20.41 -4.85 19.59
C TYR A 239 20.87 -4.67 21.04
N SER A 240 21.73 -3.66 21.26
CA SER A 240 22.18 -3.23 22.59
C SER A 240 21.04 -2.61 23.40
N ALA A 241 21.19 -2.54 24.71
CA ALA A 241 20.22 -1.89 25.59
C ALA A 241 19.97 -0.42 25.20
N GLY A 242 21.01 0.31 24.76
CA GLY A 242 20.89 1.69 24.31
C GLY A 242 20.09 1.85 23.02
N GLU A 243 20.28 0.93 22.04
CA GLU A 243 19.49 0.90 20.80
C GLU A 243 18.03 0.59 21.09
N ARG A 244 17.74 -0.39 21.96
CA ARG A 244 16.39 -0.73 22.37
C ARG A 244 15.68 0.41 23.09
N ALA A 245 16.40 1.10 24.01
CA ALA A 245 15.88 2.30 24.65
C ALA A 245 15.56 3.41 23.64
N ALA A 246 16.42 3.61 22.62
CA ALA A 246 16.17 4.58 21.56
C ALA A 246 14.92 4.28 20.73
N LEU A 247 14.59 2.98 20.46
CA LEU A 247 13.34 2.58 19.80
C LEU A 247 12.13 3.00 20.62
N CYS A 248 12.13 2.66 21.92
CA CYS A 248 11.04 3.01 22.83
C CYS A 248 10.86 4.53 22.95
N GLU A 249 11.94 5.29 23.10
CA GLU A 249 11.87 6.76 23.18
C GLU A 249 11.31 7.39 21.90
N VAL A 250 11.78 6.96 20.72
CA VAL A 250 11.28 7.49 19.44
C VAL A 250 9.80 7.14 19.24
N ALA A 251 9.41 5.92 19.59
CA ALA A 251 8.02 5.50 19.48
C ALA A 251 7.11 6.26 20.46
N ALA A 252 7.54 6.45 21.70
CA ALA A 252 6.77 7.19 22.71
C ALA A 252 6.50 8.65 22.30
N GLY A 253 7.34 9.21 21.42
CA GLY A 253 7.12 10.55 20.84
C GLY A 253 6.06 10.59 19.73
N VAL A 254 5.50 9.46 19.28
CA VAL A 254 4.47 9.41 18.24
C VAL A 254 3.08 9.62 18.86
N PRO A 255 2.29 10.58 18.36
CA PRO A 255 0.94 10.80 18.88
C PRO A 255 0.08 9.54 18.79
N GLY A 256 -0.60 9.20 19.88
CA GLY A 256 -1.42 7.97 19.97
C GLY A 256 -0.72 6.79 20.63
N VAL A 257 0.60 6.80 20.78
CA VAL A 257 1.32 5.81 21.58
C VAL A 257 1.06 6.06 23.06
N ARG A 258 0.53 5.04 23.75
CA ARG A 258 0.25 5.08 25.20
C ARG A 258 1.33 4.39 26.00
N GLU A 259 1.90 3.33 25.44
CA GLU A 259 2.90 2.49 26.11
C GLU A 259 3.83 1.87 25.07
N THR A 260 5.09 1.66 25.43
CA THR A 260 6.07 0.93 24.62
C THR A 260 6.60 -0.27 25.38
N GLU A 261 6.70 -1.41 24.71
CA GLU A 261 7.15 -2.67 25.27
C GLU A 261 8.29 -3.27 24.42
N ASP A 262 9.39 -3.61 25.08
CA ASP A 262 10.54 -4.25 24.44
C ASP A 262 10.47 -5.77 24.62
N LEU A 263 10.07 -6.49 23.55
CA LEU A 263 10.02 -7.94 23.50
C LEU A 263 11.23 -8.56 22.79
N MET A 264 12.29 -7.76 22.57
CA MET A 264 13.47 -8.20 21.82
C MET A 264 14.33 -9.20 22.60
N ARG A 265 14.83 -10.18 21.86
CA ARG A 265 15.71 -11.21 22.43
C ARG A 265 17.14 -10.70 22.53
N THR A 266 17.75 -10.86 23.70
CA THR A 266 19.19 -10.64 23.87
C THR A 266 19.94 -11.83 23.29
N ILE A 267 20.73 -11.63 22.24
CA ILE A 267 21.62 -12.69 21.73
C ILE A 267 22.89 -12.68 22.60
N ASN A 268 23.03 -13.70 23.45
CA ASN A 268 24.26 -13.92 24.21
C ASN A 268 25.30 -14.57 23.29
N LEU A 269 26.14 -13.75 22.64
CA LEU A 269 27.22 -14.23 21.76
C LEU A 269 28.29 -15.07 22.48
N ARG A 270 28.34 -15.01 23.82
CA ARG A 270 29.30 -15.79 24.62
C ARG A 270 29.02 -17.31 24.67
N ALA A 271 27.80 -17.75 24.33
CA ALA A 271 27.43 -19.17 24.36
C ALA A 271 27.82 -19.97 23.09
N ARG A 272 28.43 -19.33 22.08
CA ARG A 272 28.84 -20.01 20.83
C ARG A 272 30.34 -20.39 20.78
N PHE A 273 31.11 -19.99 21.80
CA PHE A 273 32.56 -20.25 21.86
C PHE A 273 32.97 -20.92 23.20
N ALA A 274 32.07 -21.65 23.83
CA ALA A 274 32.35 -22.52 24.98
C ALA A 274 32.15 -23.99 24.59
#